data_7bc981f9f82afe245b763773ef45e896
#
_entry.id   7bc981f9f82afe245b763773ef45e896
#
_cell.length_a   1.000
_cell.length_b   1.000
_cell.length_c   1.000
_cell.angle_alpha   90.00
_cell.angle_beta   90.00
_cell.angle_gamma   90.00
#
_symmetry.space_group_name_H-M   'P 1'
#
loop_
_entity.id
_entity.type
_entity.pdbx_description
1 polymer ?
#
loop_
_entity_poly.entity_id
_entity_poly.type
_entity_poly.pdbx_seq_one_letter_code
_entity_poly.pdbx_strand_id
1 'polypeptide(L)'
;GVAFSGGGACGFAHIGVMIALREFGIKTAVISGVSAGSNAAVLYAAGLTPLDIMDCFSQHGKFSDFTEFSLPKEGFFRLTKFAKILETWLPVKNLEELSIPTLVCATDFENGKAQAWAKGEIVPRVIASCSIPIVFTPKQIDGIHYVYGGVLPPLPPRAIPHSSPPLTASHRTPVAPT
;
A
#
# COMPACT_ATOMS: atom_id res chain seq x y z
N GLY A 1 11.65 7.92 -9.41
CA GLY A 1 10.70 7.41 -8.42
C GLY A 1 9.63 6.53 -9.04
N VAL A 2 8.98 5.71 -8.24
CA VAL A 2 7.89 4.83 -8.69
C VAL A 2 6.68 5.04 -7.79
N ALA A 3 5.48 5.18 -8.38
CA ALA A 3 4.23 5.30 -7.65
C ALA A 3 3.29 4.14 -8.00
N PHE A 4 2.86 3.40 -6.99
CA PHE A 4 1.94 2.28 -7.12
C PHE A 4 0.55 2.67 -6.62
N SER A 5 -0.45 2.58 -7.50
CA SER A 5 -1.83 2.88 -7.17
C SER A 5 -2.50 1.77 -6.36
N GLY A 6 -3.64 2.06 -5.75
CA GLY A 6 -4.54 1.04 -5.24
C GLY A 6 -5.14 0.20 -6.37
N GLY A 7 -5.75 -0.92 -6.02
CA GLY A 7 -6.38 -1.79 -7.03
C GLY A 7 -6.85 -3.15 -6.50
N GLY A 8 -6.81 -3.38 -5.20
CA GLY A 8 -7.17 -4.67 -4.60
C GLY A 8 -6.38 -5.82 -5.25
N ALA A 9 -7.07 -6.89 -5.66
CA ALA A 9 -6.44 -8.04 -6.32
C ALA A 9 -5.65 -7.68 -7.60
N CYS A 10 -5.99 -6.58 -8.26
CA CYS A 10 -5.24 -6.11 -9.43
C CYS A 10 -3.85 -5.53 -9.09
N GLY A 11 -3.52 -5.41 -7.80
CA GLY A 11 -2.19 -5.05 -7.32
C GLY A 11 -1.08 -6.00 -7.80
N PHE A 12 -1.42 -7.22 -8.19
CA PHE A 12 -0.47 -8.13 -8.86
C PHE A 12 0.17 -7.54 -10.13
N ALA A 13 -0.48 -6.58 -10.80
CA ALA A 13 0.11 -5.88 -11.93
C ALA A 13 1.39 -5.11 -11.54
N HIS A 14 1.49 -4.64 -10.30
CA HIS A 14 2.69 -3.96 -9.81
C HIS A 14 3.91 -4.90 -9.76
N ILE A 15 3.69 -6.20 -9.55
CA ILE A 15 4.75 -7.21 -9.58
C ILE A 15 5.38 -7.28 -10.97
N GLY A 16 4.55 -7.26 -12.03
CA GLY A 16 5.05 -7.21 -13.40
C GLY A 16 5.89 -5.96 -13.69
N VAL A 17 5.47 -4.81 -13.17
CA VAL A 17 6.26 -3.56 -13.26
C VAL A 17 7.60 -3.69 -12.55
N MET A 18 7.63 -4.28 -11.35
CA MET A 18 8.87 -4.51 -10.59
C MET A 18 9.82 -5.46 -11.31
N ILE A 19 9.29 -6.52 -11.94
CA ILE A 19 10.08 -7.44 -12.78
C ILE A 19 10.73 -6.67 -13.92
N ALA A 20 9.94 -5.91 -14.68
CA ALA A 20 10.44 -5.11 -15.79
C ALA A 20 11.51 -4.10 -15.36
N LEU A 21 11.30 -3.37 -14.25
CA LEU A 21 12.29 -2.44 -13.72
C LEU A 21 13.63 -3.13 -13.43
N ARG A 22 13.59 -4.34 -12.85
CA ARG A 22 14.80 -5.14 -12.58
C ARG A 22 15.46 -5.63 -13.86
N GLU A 23 14.69 -6.13 -14.81
CA GLU A 23 15.22 -6.63 -16.11
C GLU A 23 15.91 -5.51 -16.89
N PHE A 24 15.35 -4.31 -16.88
CA PHE A 24 15.96 -3.13 -17.52
C PHE A 24 17.04 -2.46 -16.67
N GLY A 25 17.40 -3.00 -15.51
CA GLY A 25 18.42 -2.43 -14.62
C GLY A 25 18.06 -1.06 -14.04
N ILE A 26 16.76 -0.71 -13.99
CA ILE A 26 16.29 0.56 -13.50
C ILE A 26 16.26 0.53 -11.97
N LYS A 27 17.16 1.30 -11.35
CA LYS A 27 17.20 1.44 -9.88
C LYS A 27 16.13 2.41 -9.41
N THR A 28 15.32 1.96 -8.47
CA THR A 28 14.28 2.77 -7.84
C THR A 28 14.85 3.57 -6.69
N ALA A 29 14.81 4.90 -6.77
CA ALA A 29 15.35 5.80 -5.74
C ALA A 29 14.32 6.13 -4.65
N VAL A 30 13.04 6.09 -4.95
CA VAL A 30 11.93 6.33 -4.03
C VAL A 30 10.67 5.65 -4.53
N ILE A 31 9.87 5.11 -3.61
CA ILE A 31 8.60 4.47 -3.93
C ILE A 31 7.47 5.15 -3.15
N SER A 32 6.30 5.27 -3.76
CA SER A 32 5.07 5.60 -3.03
C SER A 32 3.97 4.61 -3.37
N GLY A 33 3.07 4.34 -2.42
CA GLY A 33 2.01 3.38 -2.63
C GLY A 33 0.72 3.70 -1.88
N VAL A 34 -0.40 3.26 -2.47
CA VAL A 34 -1.74 3.29 -1.89
C VAL A 34 -2.30 1.87 -1.89
N SER A 35 -2.88 1.41 -0.76
CA SER A 35 -3.58 0.13 -0.66
C SER A 35 -2.72 -1.05 -1.17
N ALA A 36 -3.18 -1.80 -2.17
CA ALA A 36 -2.39 -2.86 -2.80
C ALA A 36 -1.01 -2.36 -3.26
N GLY A 37 -0.93 -1.13 -3.77
CA GLY A 37 0.34 -0.50 -4.12
C GLY A 37 1.23 -0.20 -2.92
N SER A 38 0.66 0.10 -1.73
CA SER A 38 1.46 0.28 -0.52
C SER A 38 2.06 -1.04 -0.04
N ASN A 39 1.32 -2.15 -0.15
CA ASN A 39 1.83 -3.49 0.15
C ASN A 39 3.01 -3.85 -0.77
N ALA A 40 2.81 -3.68 -2.08
CA ALA A 40 3.85 -3.92 -3.07
C ALA A 40 5.10 -3.06 -2.80
N ALA A 41 4.89 -1.76 -2.48
CA ALA A 41 5.96 -0.81 -2.19
C ALA A 41 6.80 -1.23 -0.98
N VAL A 42 6.15 -1.51 0.18
CA VAL A 42 6.89 -1.81 1.41
C VAL A 42 7.60 -3.16 1.34
N LEU A 43 6.98 -4.19 0.75
CA LEU A 43 7.61 -5.50 0.61
C LEU A 43 8.81 -5.45 -0.35
N TYR A 44 8.68 -4.75 -1.47
CA TYR A 44 9.78 -4.55 -2.40
C TYR A 44 10.92 -3.74 -1.79
N ALA A 45 10.59 -2.65 -1.08
CA ALA A 45 11.58 -1.83 -0.38
C ALA A 45 12.24 -2.55 0.82
N ALA A 46 11.56 -3.54 1.38
CA ALA A 46 12.11 -4.44 2.42
C ALA A 46 13.08 -5.48 1.85
N GLY A 47 13.24 -5.55 0.51
CA GLY A 47 14.21 -6.43 -0.14
C GLY A 47 13.63 -7.73 -0.70
N LEU A 48 12.31 -7.96 -0.60
CA LEU A 48 11.69 -9.12 -1.22
C LEU A 48 11.77 -9.01 -2.75
N THR A 49 12.00 -10.15 -3.40
CA THR A 49 11.91 -10.19 -4.86
C THR A 49 10.45 -10.10 -5.32
N PRO A 50 10.18 -9.65 -6.56
CA PRO A 50 8.81 -9.64 -7.08
C PRO A 50 8.12 -11.01 -7.02
N LEU A 51 8.86 -12.10 -7.20
CA LEU A 51 8.32 -13.46 -7.09
C LEU A 51 8.00 -13.83 -5.64
N ASP A 52 8.85 -13.47 -4.67
CA ASP A 52 8.56 -13.68 -3.25
C ASP A 52 7.28 -12.93 -2.84
N ILE A 53 7.10 -11.70 -3.34
CA ILE A 53 5.88 -10.91 -3.09
C ILE A 53 4.66 -11.63 -3.67
N MET A 54 4.77 -12.17 -4.88
CA MET A 54 3.70 -12.95 -5.50
C MET A 54 3.35 -14.17 -4.65
N ASP A 55 4.35 -14.90 -4.17
CA ASP A 55 4.18 -16.09 -3.35
C ASP A 55 3.53 -15.77 -1.99
N CYS A 56 3.92 -14.66 -1.34
CA CYS A 56 3.29 -14.19 -0.12
C CYS A 56 1.77 -14.07 -0.27
N PHE A 57 1.30 -13.47 -1.35
CA PHE A 57 -0.14 -13.28 -1.58
C PHE A 57 -0.83 -14.53 -2.13
N SER A 58 -0.16 -15.37 -2.92
CA SER A 58 -0.74 -16.58 -3.51
C SER A 58 -1.06 -17.65 -2.46
N GLN A 59 -0.33 -17.68 -1.35
CA GLN A 59 -0.58 -18.58 -0.22
C GLN A 59 -1.87 -18.25 0.55
N HIS A 60 -2.41 -17.04 0.37
CA HIS A 60 -3.60 -16.53 1.04
C HIS A 60 -4.64 -16.13 -0.02
N GLY A 61 -5.35 -17.12 -0.55
CA GLY A 61 -6.24 -16.91 -1.71
C GLY A 61 -7.66 -16.46 -1.38
N LYS A 62 -8.07 -16.51 -0.10
CA LYS A 62 -9.44 -16.19 0.30
C LYS A 62 -9.51 -14.85 1.05
N PHE A 63 -10.58 -14.10 0.82
CA PHE A 63 -10.86 -12.86 1.55
C PHE A 63 -10.88 -13.07 3.09
N SER A 64 -11.39 -14.21 3.54
CA SER A 64 -11.42 -14.60 4.95
C SER A 64 -10.04 -14.78 5.60
N ASP A 65 -9.00 -14.99 4.78
CA ASP A 65 -7.63 -15.17 5.27
C ASP A 65 -7.06 -13.84 5.77
N PHE A 66 -7.55 -12.72 5.22
CA PHE A 66 -7.11 -11.36 5.54
C PHE A 66 -8.03 -10.63 6.51
N THR A 67 -9.29 -11.07 6.65
CA THR A 67 -10.34 -10.29 7.30
C THR A 67 -10.99 -11.02 8.47
N GLU A 68 -11.50 -10.23 9.41
CA GLU A 68 -12.37 -10.68 10.50
C GLU A 68 -13.67 -9.88 10.45
N PHE A 69 -14.80 -10.54 10.68
CA PHE A 69 -16.08 -9.85 10.78
C PHE A 69 -16.09 -8.93 12.01
N SER A 70 -16.60 -7.73 11.86
CA SER A 70 -16.77 -6.72 12.90
C SER A 70 -18.23 -6.34 13.04
N LEU A 71 -18.66 -5.96 14.26
CA LEU A 71 -19.99 -5.37 14.44
C LEU A 71 -20.04 -4.02 13.70
N PRO A 72 -21.11 -3.74 12.94
CA PRO A 72 -21.16 -2.65 11.97
C PRO A 72 -21.39 -1.28 12.59
N LYS A 73 -20.48 -0.83 13.46
CA LYS A 73 -20.48 0.57 13.92
C LYS A 73 -19.63 1.47 13.03
N GLU A 74 -18.53 0.94 12.50
CA GLU A 74 -17.54 1.72 11.75
C GLU A 74 -17.03 1.00 10.47
N GLY A 75 -17.49 -0.24 10.22
CA GLY A 75 -17.12 -1.06 9.07
C GLY A 75 -17.46 -2.54 9.33
N PHE A 76 -17.71 -3.30 8.24
CA PHE A 76 -18.14 -4.70 8.36
C PHE A 76 -17.00 -5.67 8.67
N PHE A 77 -15.76 -5.29 8.35
CA PHE A 77 -14.58 -6.16 8.50
C PHE A 77 -13.40 -5.41 9.11
N ARG A 78 -12.56 -6.17 9.82
CA ARG A 78 -11.24 -5.72 10.30
C ARG A 78 -10.14 -6.42 9.53
N LEU A 79 -9.05 -5.69 9.30
CA LEU A 79 -7.83 -6.22 8.66
C LEU A 79 -6.81 -6.75 9.68
N THR A 80 -7.27 -7.24 10.83
CA THR A 80 -6.40 -7.70 11.93
C THR A 80 -5.56 -8.91 11.53
N LYS A 81 -6.17 -9.86 10.80
CA LYS A 81 -5.43 -11.02 10.27
C LYS A 81 -4.38 -10.59 9.27
N PHE A 82 -4.76 -9.68 8.36
CA PHE A 82 -3.82 -9.16 7.37
C PHE A 82 -2.63 -8.45 8.03
N ALA A 83 -2.88 -7.66 9.07
CA ALA A 83 -1.81 -7.01 9.82
C ALA A 83 -0.80 -8.04 10.36
N LYS A 84 -1.27 -9.12 11.00
CA LYS A 84 -0.42 -10.20 11.51
C LYS A 84 0.36 -10.91 10.40
N ILE A 85 -0.28 -11.19 9.27
CA ILE A 85 0.39 -11.81 8.12
C ILE A 85 1.48 -10.88 7.59
N LEU A 86 1.18 -9.60 7.40
CA LEU A 86 2.14 -8.61 6.91
C LEU A 86 3.35 -8.47 7.85
N GLU A 87 3.15 -8.55 9.16
CA GLU A 87 4.23 -8.58 10.16
C GLU A 87 5.18 -9.77 9.96
N THR A 88 4.67 -10.92 9.50
CA THR A 88 5.54 -12.10 9.25
C THR A 88 6.37 -11.97 7.98
N TRP A 89 5.94 -11.15 7.03
CA TRP A 89 6.64 -10.96 5.76
C TRP A 89 7.70 -9.86 5.82
N LEU A 90 7.55 -8.91 6.75
CA LEU A 90 8.43 -7.76 6.86
C LEU A 90 9.62 -8.06 7.80
N PRO A 91 10.87 -7.89 7.35
CA PRO A 91 12.05 -8.05 8.20
C PRO A 91 12.31 -6.86 9.12
N VAL A 92 11.62 -5.74 8.89
CA VAL A 92 11.77 -4.47 9.64
C VAL A 92 10.41 -3.93 10.05
N LYS A 93 10.37 -3.07 11.07
CA LYS A 93 9.11 -2.54 11.63
C LYS A 93 8.74 -1.16 11.11
N ASN A 94 9.73 -0.31 10.83
CA ASN A 94 9.51 1.09 10.50
C ASN A 94 9.86 1.41 9.05
N LEU A 95 9.17 2.40 8.47
CA LEU A 95 9.37 2.84 7.08
C LEU A 95 10.80 3.34 6.82
N GLU A 96 11.40 4.01 7.79
CA GLU A 96 12.76 4.53 7.72
C GLU A 96 13.84 3.45 7.73
N GLU A 97 13.49 2.21 8.06
CA GLU A 97 14.41 1.07 8.05
C GLU A 97 14.44 0.36 6.68
N LEU A 98 13.51 0.72 5.79
CA LEU A 98 13.45 0.14 4.44
C LEU A 98 14.65 0.55 3.59
N SER A 99 15.13 -0.36 2.75
CA SER A 99 16.29 -0.14 1.87
C SER A 99 16.06 0.92 0.78
N ILE A 100 14.79 1.16 0.43
CA ILE A 100 14.38 2.20 -0.51
C ILE A 100 13.43 3.15 0.23
N PRO A 101 13.67 4.47 0.21
CA PRO A 101 12.75 5.47 0.75
C PRO A 101 11.33 5.24 0.25
N THR A 102 10.41 4.99 1.17
CA THR A 102 9.06 4.57 0.83
C THR A 102 8.02 5.45 1.51
N LEU A 103 6.99 5.84 0.75
CA LEU A 103 5.85 6.60 1.26
C LEU A 103 4.58 5.73 1.19
N VAL A 104 3.92 5.61 2.31
CA VAL A 104 2.58 5.00 2.40
C VAL A 104 1.54 6.11 2.48
N CYS A 105 0.54 6.06 1.58
CA CYS A 105 -0.47 7.11 1.46
C CYS A 105 -1.84 6.62 1.92
N ALA A 106 -2.53 7.44 2.72
CA ALA A 106 -3.89 7.21 3.19
C ALA A 106 -4.67 8.54 3.20
N THR A 107 -5.91 8.51 3.63
CA THR A 107 -6.76 9.69 3.82
C THR A 107 -7.07 9.87 5.30
N ASP A 108 -6.77 11.03 5.85
CA ASP A 108 -7.25 11.48 7.15
C ASP A 108 -8.76 11.67 7.06
N PHE A 109 -9.50 10.84 7.80
CA PHE A 109 -10.95 10.78 7.71
C PHE A 109 -11.63 11.99 8.36
N GLU A 110 -11.08 12.49 9.45
CA GLU A 110 -11.65 13.64 10.17
C GLU A 110 -11.49 14.95 9.39
N ASN A 111 -10.33 15.15 8.76
CA ASN A 111 -10.00 16.41 8.11
C ASN A 111 -10.18 16.40 6.59
N GLY A 112 -10.49 15.22 6.01
CA GLY A 112 -10.60 15.07 4.55
C GLY A 112 -9.31 15.42 3.82
N LYS A 113 -8.16 15.11 4.41
CA LYS A 113 -6.85 15.43 3.86
C LYS A 113 -6.07 14.17 3.50
N ALA A 114 -5.34 14.30 2.44
CA ALA A 114 -4.41 13.26 2.07
C ALA A 114 -3.18 13.26 3.00
N GLN A 115 -2.79 12.08 3.43
CA GLN A 115 -1.65 11.83 4.30
C GLN A 115 -0.64 10.92 3.60
N ALA A 116 0.65 11.26 3.69
CA ALA A 116 1.73 10.40 3.26
C ALA A 116 2.77 10.29 4.40
N TRP A 117 3.14 9.06 4.73
CA TRP A 117 4.15 8.79 5.76
C TRP A 117 5.41 8.23 5.14
N ALA A 118 6.54 8.80 5.49
CA ALA A 118 7.89 8.30 5.19
C ALA A 118 8.57 7.69 6.42
N LYS A 119 7.93 7.72 7.60
CA LYS A 119 8.48 7.26 8.89
C LYS A 119 7.42 6.60 9.75
N GLY A 120 7.89 5.80 10.73
CA GLY A 120 7.09 5.11 11.71
C GLY A 120 6.62 3.73 11.26
N GLU A 121 5.86 3.04 12.12
CA GLU A 121 5.50 1.63 11.91
C GLU A 121 4.81 1.38 10.58
N ILE A 122 5.30 0.38 9.83
CA ILE A 122 4.81 0.04 8.48
C ILE A 122 3.38 -0.50 8.54
N VAL A 123 3.14 -1.51 9.38
CA VAL A 123 1.88 -2.26 9.34
C VAL A 123 0.67 -1.38 9.64
N PRO A 124 0.62 -0.56 10.70
CA PRO A 124 -0.52 0.33 10.93
C PRO A 124 -0.81 1.27 9.77
N ARG A 125 0.21 1.78 9.08
CA ARG A 125 0.09 2.72 7.96
C ARG A 125 -0.40 2.04 6.70
N VAL A 126 0.08 0.82 6.41
CA VAL A 126 -0.41 0.00 5.29
C VAL A 126 -1.86 -0.40 5.53
N ILE A 127 -2.23 -0.82 6.74
CA ILE A 127 -3.64 -1.12 7.09
C ILE A 127 -4.53 0.12 6.89
N ALA A 128 -4.10 1.30 7.34
CA ALA A 128 -4.80 2.55 7.09
C ALA A 128 -5.02 2.80 5.59
N SER A 129 -3.96 2.63 4.79
CA SER A 129 -4.01 2.75 3.34
C SER A 129 -4.97 1.78 2.66
N CYS A 130 -5.21 0.60 3.28
CA CYS A 130 -6.10 -0.45 2.78
C CYS A 130 -7.53 -0.36 3.31
N SER A 131 -7.81 0.48 4.32
CA SER A 131 -9.11 0.56 5.00
C SER A 131 -10.15 1.28 4.15
N ILE A 132 -10.75 0.57 3.19
CA ILE A 132 -11.83 1.08 2.33
C ILE A 132 -13.04 1.40 3.20
N PRO A 133 -13.56 2.65 3.16
CA PRO A 133 -14.73 3.06 3.94
C PRO A 133 -15.91 2.12 3.73
N ILE A 134 -16.70 1.92 4.77
CA ILE A 134 -17.86 1.02 4.83
C ILE A 134 -17.43 -0.45 4.89
N VAL A 135 -16.50 -0.89 4.04
CA VAL A 135 -16.03 -2.29 4.01
C VAL A 135 -15.17 -2.59 5.23
N PHE A 136 -14.16 -1.77 5.47
CA PHE A 136 -13.22 -1.96 6.56
C PHE A 136 -13.33 -0.87 7.63
N THR A 137 -13.10 -1.27 8.88
CA THR A 137 -12.97 -0.31 10.00
C THR A 137 -11.80 0.62 9.74
N PRO A 138 -11.98 1.96 9.92
CA PRO A 138 -10.89 2.92 9.85
C PRO A 138 -9.76 2.54 10.82
N LYS A 139 -8.52 2.79 10.42
CA LYS A 139 -7.36 2.54 11.29
C LYS A 139 -7.00 3.81 12.05
N GLN A 140 -7.03 3.72 13.39
CA GLN A 140 -6.58 4.82 14.23
C GLN A 140 -5.04 4.79 14.37
N ILE A 141 -4.39 5.94 14.15
CA ILE A 141 -2.97 6.20 14.37
C ILE A 141 -2.86 7.57 15.03
N ASP A 142 -2.20 7.62 16.18
CA ASP A 142 -1.97 8.86 16.94
C ASP A 142 -3.27 9.68 17.20
N GLY A 143 -4.38 8.99 17.45
CA GLY A 143 -5.68 9.58 17.76
C GLY A 143 -6.52 9.98 16.54
N ILE A 144 -5.98 9.91 15.32
CA ILE A 144 -6.66 10.24 14.07
C ILE A 144 -7.08 8.96 13.36
N HIS A 145 -8.28 8.94 12.77
CA HIS A 145 -8.75 7.82 11.95
C HIS A 145 -8.35 8.02 10.49
N TYR A 146 -7.76 6.97 9.93
CA TYR A 146 -7.35 6.94 8.54
C TYR A 146 -8.10 5.88 7.76
N VAL A 147 -8.38 6.20 6.51
CA VAL A 147 -9.07 5.34 5.55
C VAL A 147 -8.27 5.24 4.25
N TYR A 148 -8.76 4.43 3.35
CA TYR A 148 -8.20 4.16 2.04
C TYR A 148 -7.66 5.41 1.35
N GLY A 149 -6.41 5.36 0.93
CA GLY A 149 -5.73 6.50 0.32
C GLY A 149 -6.23 6.91 -1.06
N GLY A 150 -7.09 6.12 -1.68
CA GLY A 150 -7.72 6.44 -2.96
C GLY A 150 -9.09 7.10 -2.85
N VAL A 151 -9.54 7.48 -1.65
CA VAL A 151 -10.77 8.27 -1.45
C VAL A 151 -10.61 9.68 -2.03
N LEU A 152 -9.43 10.25 -1.88
CA LEU A 152 -9.07 11.54 -2.48
C LEU A 152 -8.30 11.34 -3.79
N PRO A 153 -8.29 12.35 -4.70
CA PRO A 153 -7.54 12.26 -5.96
C PRO A 153 -6.09 11.83 -5.75
N PRO A 154 -5.50 11.10 -6.70
CA PRO A 154 -4.31 10.28 -6.48
C PRO A 154 -3.12 11.09 -5.99
N LEU A 155 -2.69 10.78 -4.77
CA LEU A 155 -1.51 11.34 -4.12
C LEU A 155 -0.19 10.64 -4.43
N PRO A 156 -0.15 9.32 -4.81
CA PRO A 156 1.13 8.62 -4.86
C PRO A 156 2.22 9.38 -5.64
N PRO A 157 1.94 9.94 -6.83
CA PRO A 157 2.94 10.74 -7.54
C PRO A 157 3.29 12.07 -6.86
N ARG A 158 2.29 12.74 -6.25
CA ARG A 158 2.50 14.03 -5.57
C ARG A 158 3.22 13.90 -4.23
N ALA A 159 3.18 12.72 -3.63
CA ALA A 159 3.92 12.44 -2.39
C ALA A 159 5.44 12.34 -2.63
N ILE A 160 5.86 12.05 -3.86
CA ILE A 160 7.27 12.00 -4.22
C ILE A 160 7.79 13.42 -4.43
N PRO A 161 8.86 13.84 -3.75
CA PRO A 161 9.42 15.18 -3.91
C PRO A 161 9.77 15.50 -5.37
N HIS A 162 9.49 16.73 -5.83
CA HIS A 162 9.80 17.18 -7.19
C HIS A 162 11.31 17.15 -7.51
N SER A 163 12.17 17.13 -6.50
CA SER A 163 13.61 16.97 -6.63
C SER A 163 14.04 15.51 -6.92
N SER A 164 13.09 14.57 -6.91
CA SER A 164 13.38 13.17 -7.20
C SER A 164 13.60 12.95 -8.70
N PRO A 165 14.38 11.91 -9.10
CA PRO A 165 14.54 11.51 -10.48
C PRO A 165 13.20 11.27 -11.20
N PRO A 166 13.18 11.15 -12.55
CA PRO A 166 11.94 10.96 -13.30
C PRO A 166 10.98 9.97 -12.66
N LEU A 167 9.70 10.32 -12.62
CA LEU A 167 8.64 9.55 -11.96
C LEU A 167 7.97 8.60 -12.94
N THR A 168 7.93 7.33 -12.59
CA THR A 168 7.10 6.32 -13.27
C THR A 168 5.90 6.00 -12.38
N ALA A 169 4.69 6.18 -12.90
CA ALA A 169 3.46 5.84 -12.19
C ALA A 169 2.86 4.56 -12.77
N SER A 170 2.64 3.55 -11.93
CA SER A 170 1.85 2.37 -12.28
C SER A 170 0.42 2.60 -11.81
N HIS A 171 -0.46 2.89 -12.73
CA HIS A 171 -1.87 3.17 -12.48
C HIS A 171 -2.75 2.25 -13.32
N ARG A 172 -3.82 1.73 -12.70
CA ARG A 172 -4.87 1.05 -13.45
C ARG A 172 -5.92 2.07 -13.86
N THR A 173 -6.02 2.35 -15.15
CA THR A 173 -7.20 3.00 -15.72
C THR A 173 -8.30 1.96 -15.90
N PRO A 174 -9.53 2.19 -15.44
CA PRO A 174 -10.67 1.38 -15.90
C PRO A 174 -10.73 1.51 -17.42
N VAL A 175 -10.68 0.39 -18.13
CA VAL A 175 -11.02 0.38 -19.55
C VAL A 175 -12.50 0.73 -19.61
N ALA A 176 -12.84 1.87 -20.19
CA ALA A 176 -14.23 2.19 -20.46
C ALA A 176 -14.81 1.05 -21.33
N PRO A 177 -15.99 0.53 -21.01
CA PRO A 177 -16.62 -0.43 -21.89
C PRO A 177 -16.88 0.27 -23.25
N THR A 178 -16.31 -0.33 -24.31
CA THR A 178 -16.60 0.04 -25.70
C THR A 178 -18.02 -0.34 -26.06
#